data_24ba4a8aaf26223cbd20932a51fc5ed6
#
_entry.id   24ba4a8aaf26223cbd20932a51fc5ed6
#
_cell.length_a   1.000
_cell.length_b   1.000
_cell.length_c   1.000
_cell.angle_alpha   90.00
_cell.angle_beta   90.00
_cell.angle_gamma   90.00
#
_symmetry.space_group_name_H-M   'P 1'
#
loop_
_entity.id
_entity.type
_entity.pdbx_description
1 polymer ?
#
loop_
_entity_poly.entity_id
_entity_poly.type
_entity_poly.pdbx_seq_one_letter_code
_entity_poly.pdbx_strand_id
1 'polypeptide(L)'
;MARTKKIESTPVRIRFKELENGNKSIYLDIYYEKKRRYEFLKLYLIPENSSEARKQNKHTMKAADAIRAQRILEISNNRTPVTISEKAKVLLVDWVNEYKNRSIQQGKTSSENHVHSALKQLRKYNAKARLCDVDKDFLDGFVEFMKGQKARRTKVPFAKKTISNYLGVIITALNMAVDDDVLSVNPGLAIDRKAICGEETPREYLTIDEVRKLIEADAPRADVKIAFLFSCFCGLRL
;
A
#
# COMPACT_ATOMS: atom_id res chain seq x y z
N MET A 1 41.44 -34.48 7.99
CA MET A 1 40.61 -33.41 8.58
C MET A 1 39.33 -33.30 7.80
N ALA A 2 38.19 -33.71 8.38
CA ALA A 2 36.90 -33.71 7.71
C ALA A 2 36.36 -32.25 7.68
N ARG A 3 36.09 -31.71 6.47
CA ARG A 3 35.43 -30.44 6.28
C ARG A 3 33.99 -30.57 6.81
N THR A 4 33.71 -29.90 7.91
CA THR A 4 32.34 -29.70 8.40
C THR A 4 31.52 -29.01 7.32
N LYS A 5 30.50 -29.68 6.78
CA LYS A 5 29.51 -29.07 5.87
C LYS A 5 28.90 -27.84 6.56
N LYS A 6 29.12 -26.67 5.96
CA LYS A 6 28.47 -25.41 6.36
C LYS A 6 26.95 -25.61 6.20
N ILE A 7 26.25 -25.76 7.32
CA ILE A 7 24.77 -25.86 7.32
C ILE A 7 24.27 -24.50 6.79
N GLU A 8 23.64 -24.52 5.62
CA GLU A 8 22.97 -23.34 5.09
C GLU A 8 21.97 -22.82 6.12
N SER A 9 22.16 -21.59 6.56
CA SER A 9 21.32 -20.98 7.58
C SER A 9 19.96 -20.65 6.97
N THR A 10 18.97 -21.54 7.20
CA THR A 10 17.58 -21.25 6.80
C THR A 10 17.10 -19.96 7.50
N PRO A 11 16.43 -19.04 6.77
CA PRO A 11 15.97 -17.77 7.33
C PRO A 11 14.90 -17.92 8.41
N VAL A 12 14.26 -19.11 8.51
CA VAL A 12 13.19 -19.39 9.46
C VAL A 12 13.54 -20.64 10.27
N ARG A 13 13.54 -20.52 11.60
CA ARG A 13 13.86 -21.60 12.53
C ARG A 13 12.69 -21.80 13.50
N ILE A 14 12.33 -23.06 13.77
CA ILE A 14 11.39 -23.39 14.85
C ILE A 14 12.15 -23.34 16.17
N ARG A 15 11.57 -22.70 17.16
CA ARG A 15 12.05 -22.63 18.54
C ARG A 15 10.92 -22.88 19.51
N PHE A 16 11.32 -23.22 20.75
CA PHE A 16 10.40 -23.58 21.82
C PHE A 16 10.61 -22.65 23.01
N LYS A 17 9.51 -22.25 23.63
CA LYS A 17 9.49 -21.54 24.91
C LYS A 17 8.78 -22.41 25.93
N GLU A 18 9.45 -22.74 27.04
CA GLU A 18 8.85 -23.47 28.14
C GLU A 18 7.83 -22.61 28.87
N LEU A 19 6.71 -23.21 29.23
CA LEU A 19 5.62 -22.60 29.99
C LEU A 19 5.58 -23.20 31.40
N GLU A 20 5.02 -22.46 32.37
CA GLU A 20 4.95 -22.86 33.78
C GLU A 20 4.15 -24.19 33.99
N ASN A 21 3.25 -24.51 33.07
CA ASN A 21 2.48 -25.77 33.07
C ASN A 21 3.22 -26.99 32.48
N GLY A 22 4.53 -26.89 32.21
CA GLY A 22 5.33 -27.94 31.61
C GLY A 22 5.15 -28.12 30.11
N ASN A 23 4.27 -27.38 29.46
CA ASN A 23 4.11 -27.39 28.01
C ASN A 23 5.18 -26.51 27.35
N LYS A 24 5.43 -26.74 26.03
CA LYS A 24 6.33 -25.89 25.25
C LYS A 24 5.55 -25.19 24.16
N SER A 25 5.56 -23.86 24.15
CA SER A 25 4.99 -23.04 23.07
C SER A 25 5.96 -23.02 21.88
N ILE A 26 5.44 -23.23 20.69
CA ILE A 26 6.21 -23.23 19.44
C ILE A 26 6.17 -21.82 18.84
N TYR A 27 7.32 -21.31 18.43
CA TYR A 27 7.43 -20.06 17.70
C TYR A 27 8.48 -20.15 16.59
N LEU A 28 8.32 -19.31 15.57
CA LEU A 28 9.30 -19.14 14.49
C LEU A 28 10.22 -17.99 14.82
N ASP A 29 11.52 -18.25 14.69
CA ASP A 29 12.59 -17.25 14.75
C ASP A 29 13.00 -16.94 13.31
N ILE A 30 12.54 -15.80 12.81
CA ILE A 30 12.68 -15.35 11.42
C ILE A 30 13.78 -14.29 11.38
N TYR A 31 14.84 -14.55 10.62
CA TYR A 31 15.92 -13.59 10.37
C TYR A 31 16.00 -13.29 8.87
N TYR A 32 15.58 -12.10 8.49
CA TYR A 32 15.54 -11.64 7.10
C TYR A 32 15.90 -10.15 7.02
N GLU A 33 16.66 -9.75 6.00
CA GLU A 33 17.08 -8.34 5.76
C GLU A 33 17.71 -7.65 7.00
N LYS A 34 18.57 -8.38 7.72
CA LYS A 34 19.20 -7.91 8.96
C LYS A 34 18.25 -7.61 10.11
N LYS A 35 16.96 -7.95 9.97
CA LYS A 35 15.95 -7.83 11.03
C LYS A 35 15.58 -9.20 11.57
N ARG A 36 15.37 -9.27 12.87
CA ARG A 36 14.93 -10.49 13.56
C ARG A 36 13.50 -10.30 14.06
N ARG A 37 12.64 -11.28 13.77
CA ARG A 37 11.23 -11.28 14.16
C ARG A 37 10.87 -12.64 14.77
N TYR A 38 9.98 -12.61 15.78
CA TYR A 38 9.44 -13.82 16.40
C TYR A 38 7.95 -13.91 16.12
N GLU A 39 7.50 -15.07 15.63
CA GLU A 39 6.09 -15.34 15.34
C GLU A 39 5.62 -16.53 16.18
N PHE A 40 4.74 -16.31 17.13
CA PHE A 40 4.17 -17.35 17.97
C PHE A 40 3.02 -18.06 17.25
N LEU A 41 3.13 -19.37 17.05
CA LEU A 41 2.18 -20.16 16.24
C LEU A 41 0.91 -20.54 17.00
N LYS A 42 0.85 -20.27 18.32
CA LYS A 42 -0.21 -20.80 19.23
C LYS A 42 -0.34 -22.32 19.19
N LEU A 43 0.73 -23.01 18.86
CA LEU A 43 0.88 -24.46 18.91
C LEU A 43 1.70 -24.82 20.14
N TYR A 44 1.28 -25.88 20.82
CA TYR A 44 1.89 -26.30 22.09
C TYR A 44 2.25 -27.77 22.05
N LEU A 45 3.44 -28.11 22.57
CA LEU A 45 3.84 -29.47 22.86
C LEU A 45 3.51 -29.79 24.32
N ILE A 46 2.93 -30.91 24.57
CA ILE A 46 2.62 -31.41 25.91
C ILE A 46 3.73 -32.35 26.40
N PRO A 47 3.88 -32.57 27.71
CA PRO A 47 4.84 -33.53 28.27
C PRO A 47 4.58 -34.94 27.72
N GLU A 48 5.64 -35.66 27.31
CA GLU A 48 5.54 -36.97 26.65
C GLU A 48 5.36 -38.12 27.64
N ASN A 49 4.36 -38.01 28.48
CA ASN A 49 4.09 -39.03 29.53
C ASN A 49 3.29 -40.23 29.02
N SER A 50 2.75 -40.19 27.79
CA SER A 50 1.96 -41.28 27.18
C SER A 50 2.27 -41.46 25.70
N SER A 51 1.90 -42.64 25.15
CA SER A 51 1.99 -42.92 23.70
C SER A 51 1.12 -41.97 22.88
N GLU A 52 -0.02 -41.52 23.42
CA GLU A 52 -0.95 -40.58 22.79
C GLU A 52 -0.37 -39.16 22.75
N ALA A 53 0.27 -38.74 23.85
CA ALA A 53 0.95 -37.46 23.91
C ALA A 53 2.07 -37.34 22.84
N ARG A 54 2.84 -38.41 22.64
CA ARG A 54 3.85 -38.47 21.57
C ARG A 54 3.24 -38.37 20.17
N LYS A 55 2.11 -39.04 19.93
CA LYS A 55 1.40 -38.94 18.63
C LYS A 55 0.89 -37.51 18.41
N GLN A 56 0.28 -36.89 19.41
CA GLN A 56 -0.19 -35.51 19.35
C GLN A 56 0.94 -34.56 19.10
N ASN A 57 2.06 -34.64 19.82
CA ASN A 57 3.24 -33.83 19.60
C ASN A 57 3.80 -33.96 18.18
N LYS A 58 3.81 -35.21 17.65
CA LYS A 58 4.24 -35.42 16.26
C LYS A 58 3.33 -34.73 15.23
N HIS A 59 2.01 -34.72 15.45
CA HIS A 59 1.09 -33.95 14.59
C HIS A 59 1.29 -32.45 14.71
N THR A 60 1.46 -31.95 15.93
CA THR A 60 1.72 -30.56 16.20
C THR A 60 3.03 -30.09 15.54
N MET A 61 4.09 -30.93 15.62
CA MET A 61 5.37 -30.60 14.94
C MET A 61 5.24 -30.59 13.43
N LYS A 62 4.50 -31.53 12.84
CA LYS A 62 4.23 -31.50 11.38
C LYS A 62 3.48 -30.23 10.94
N ALA A 63 2.52 -29.78 11.73
CA ALA A 63 1.81 -28.52 11.48
C ALA A 63 2.77 -27.32 11.57
N ALA A 64 3.64 -27.27 12.58
CA ALA A 64 4.66 -26.23 12.72
C ALA A 64 5.67 -26.22 11.56
N ASP A 65 6.10 -27.42 11.10
CA ASP A 65 6.99 -27.55 9.94
C ASP A 65 6.31 -27.09 8.64
N ALA A 66 5.03 -27.36 8.45
CA ALA A 66 4.26 -26.88 7.30
C ALA A 66 4.19 -25.35 7.28
N ILE A 67 3.89 -24.71 8.42
CA ILE A 67 3.88 -23.25 8.56
C ILE A 67 5.27 -22.67 8.30
N ARG A 68 6.33 -23.29 8.86
CA ARG A 68 7.71 -22.89 8.59
C ARG A 68 8.04 -22.96 7.10
N ALA A 69 7.68 -24.03 6.41
CA ALA A 69 7.91 -24.18 4.98
C ALA A 69 7.19 -23.09 4.18
N GLN A 70 5.95 -22.78 4.55
CA GLN A 70 5.19 -21.68 3.95
C GLN A 70 5.89 -20.33 4.16
N ARG A 71 6.39 -20.03 5.37
CA ARG A 71 7.13 -18.78 5.64
C ARG A 71 8.45 -18.70 4.86
N ILE A 72 9.14 -19.82 4.69
CA ILE A 72 10.35 -19.88 3.85
C ILE A 72 9.99 -19.58 2.39
N LEU A 73 8.90 -20.12 1.87
CA LEU A 73 8.41 -19.83 0.52
C LEU A 73 8.02 -18.35 0.37
N GLU A 74 7.31 -17.78 1.33
CA GLU A 74 6.94 -16.35 1.34
C GLU A 74 8.18 -15.45 1.30
N ILE A 75 9.21 -15.75 2.10
CA ILE A 75 10.48 -15.02 2.12
C ILE A 75 11.23 -15.19 0.79
N SER A 76 11.23 -16.40 0.23
CA SER A 76 11.88 -16.70 -1.05
C SER A 76 11.15 -16.04 -2.22
N ASN A 77 9.81 -16.00 -2.17
CA ASN A 77 8.98 -15.36 -3.20
C ASN A 77 9.15 -13.84 -3.26
N ASN A 78 9.52 -13.19 -2.15
CA ASN A 78 9.94 -11.78 -2.15
C ASN A 78 11.32 -11.57 -2.81
N ARG A 79 12.09 -12.64 -3.05
CA ARG A 79 13.40 -12.60 -3.72
C ARG A 79 13.40 -13.20 -5.13
N THR A 80 12.45 -14.08 -5.44
CA THR A 80 12.35 -14.69 -6.76
C THR A 80 10.88 -14.70 -7.19
N PRO A 81 10.58 -14.36 -8.45
CA PRO A 81 9.23 -14.39 -9.01
C PRO A 81 8.82 -15.85 -9.32
N VAL A 82 8.76 -16.72 -8.31
CA VAL A 82 8.30 -18.10 -8.50
C VAL A 82 6.90 -18.24 -7.93
N THR A 83 5.95 -18.37 -8.81
CA THR A 83 4.49 -18.37 -8.69
C THR A 83 3.86 -16.98 -8.51
N ILE A 84 4.19 -16.07 -9.41
CA ILE A 84 3.31 -14.95 -9.71
C ILE A 84 1.96 -15.56 -10.07
N SER A 85 0.92 -15.29 -9.27
CA SER A 85 -0.44 -15.67 -9.64
C SER A 85 -0.66 -15.27 -11.10
N GLU A 86 -1.26 -16.14 -11.91
CA GLU A 86 -1.60 -15.77 -13.31
C GLU A 86 -2.38 -14.44 -13.35
N LYS A 87 -3.17 -14.17 -12.31
CA LYS A 87 -3.87 -12.90 -12.11
C LYS A 87 -2.92 -11.71 -11.90
N ALA A 88 -1.75 -11.91 -11.33
CA ALA A 88 -0.76 -10.82 -11.13
C ALA A 88 0.04 -10.48 -12.41
N LYS A 89 -0.10 -11.26 -13.48
CA LYS A 89 0.47 -10.97 -14.80
C LYS A 89 -0.36 -9.95 -15.61
N VAL A 90 -1.51 -9.53 -15.11
CA VAL A 90 -2.35 -8.48 -15.71
C VAL A 90 -1.58 -7.16 -15.74
N LEU A 91 -1.79 -6.36 -16.78
CA LEU A 91 -1.19 -5.04 -16.89
C LEU A 91 -1.69 -4.12 -15.76
N LEU A 92 -0.78 -3.39 -15.15
CA LEU A 92 -1.11 -2.41 -14.11
C LEU A 92 -2.14 -1.39 -14.60
N VAL A 93 -2.04 -0.96 -15.87
CA VAL A 93 -2.98 -0.03 -16.48
C VAL A 93 -4.40 -0.61 -16.53
N ASP A 94 -4.53 -1.89 -16.88
CA ASP A 94 -5.83 -2.57 -16.95
C ASP A 94 -6.41 -2.77 -15.56
N TRP A 95 -5.57 -3.09 -14.57
CA TRP A 95 -5.97 -3.21 -13.18
C TRP A 95 -6.47 -1.88 -12.59
N VAL A 96 -5.77 -0.77 -12.83
CA VAL A 96 -6.23 0.56 -12.39
C VAL A 96 -7.51 0.97 -13.12
N ASN A 97 -7.70 0.54 -14.37
CA ASN A 97 -8.97 0.76 -15.09
C ASN A 97 -10.12 -0.07 -14.49
N GLU A 98 -9.86 -1.29 -14.08
CA GLU A 98 -10.82 -2.12 -13.33
C GLU A 98 -11.21 -1.48 -11.99
N TYR A 99 -10.23 -0.94 -11.25
CA TYR A 99 -10.49 -0.15 -10.05
C TYR A 99 -11.42 1.04 -10.34
N LYS A 100 -11.19 1.76 -11.44
CA LYS A 100 -12.08 2.84 -11.89
C LYS A 100 -13.51 2.35 -12.06
N ASN A 101 -13.71 1.25 -12.81
CA ASN A 101 -15.03 0.70 -13.11
C ASN A 101 -15.78 0.30 -11.84
N ARG A 102 -15.11 -0.39 -10.90
CA ARG A 102 -15.69 -0.76 -9.60
C ARG A 102 -16.05 0.47 -8.76
N SER A 103 -15.22 1.52 -8.79
CA SER A 103 -15.49 2.77 -8.07
C SER A 103 -16.74 3.48 -8.61
N ILE A 104 -16.95 3.49 -9.91
CA ILE A 104 -18.15 4.04 -10.56
C ILE A 104 -19.39 3.22 -10.16
N GLN A 105 -19.31 1.90 -10.19
CA GLN A 105 -20.41 1.02 -9.77
C GLN A 105 -20.82 1.24 -8.31
N GLN A 106 -19.85 1.65 -7.44
CA GLN A 106 -20.09 2.02 -6.05
C GLN A 106 -20.61 3.47 -5.86
N GLY A 107 -20.91 4.19 -6.94
CA GLY A 107 -21.40 5.57 -6.88
C GLY A 107 -20.32 6.62 -6.59
N LYS A 108 -19.04 6.28 -6.61
CA LYS A 108 -17.91 7.20 -6.34
C LYS A 108 -17.48 7.95 -7.61
N THR A 109 -18.39 8.70 -8.22
CA THR A 109 -18.17 9.37 -9.52
C THR A 109 -17.20 10.56 -9.44
N SER A 110 -17.11 11.24 -8.28
CA SER A 110 -16.24 12.44 -8.13
C SER A 110 -14.74 12.15 -8.31
N SER A 111 -14.30 10.90 -8.15
CA SER A 111 -12.91 10.50 -8.35
C SER A 111 -12.58 10.06 -9.77
N GLU A 112 -13.57 9.93 -10.66
CA GLU A 112 -13.38 9.40 -12.02
C GLU A 112 -12.35 10.17 -12.84
N ASN A 113 -12.43 11.50 -12.84
CA ASN A 113 -11.49 12.36 -13.56
C ASN A 113 -10.05 12.25 -13.04
N HIS A 114 -9.89 12.04 -11.72
CA HIS A 114 -8.57 11.83 -11.12
C HIS A 114 -7.97 10.50 -11.55
N VAL A 115 -8.77 9.42 -11.52
CA VAL A 115 -8.33 8.10 -11.97
C VAL A 115 -7.99 8.10 -13.45
N HIS A 116 -8.82 8.74 -14.28
CA HIS A 116 -8.54 8.89 -15.72
C HIS A 116 -7.24 9.63 -15.98
N SER A 117 -6.98 10.71 -15.25
CA SER A 117 -5.76 11.49 -15.38
C SER A 117 -4.52 10.71 -14.91
N ALA A 118 -4.63 9.97 -13.81
CA ALA A 118 -3.57 9.10 -13.32
C ALA A 118 -3.24 7.98 -14.31
N LEU A 119 -4.26 7.32 -14.88
CA LEU A 119 -4.11 6.32 -15.95
C LEU A 119 -3.36 6.86 -17.16
N LYS A 120 -3.69 8.09 -17.58
CA LYS A 120 -3.01 8.74 -18.70
C LYS A 120 -1.51 8.94 -18.44
N GLN A 121 -1.13 9.32 -17.22
CA GLN A 121 0.28 9.47 -16.86
C GLN A 121 0.96 8.11 -16.69
N LEU A 122 0.29 7.14 -16.11
CA LEU A 122 0.79 5.77 -15.96
C LEU A 122 1.11 5.14 -17.33
N ARG A 123 0.22 5.30 -18.32
CA ARG A 123 0.47 4.84 -19.70
C ARG A 123 1.68 5.49 -20.34
N LYS A 124 1.95 6.77 -20.04
CA LYS A 124 3.14 7.46 -20.53
C LYS A 124 4.41 6.98 -19.84
N TYR A 125 4.32 6.65 -18.56
CA TYR A 125 5.45 6.17 -17.79
C TYR A 125 5.82 4.74 -18.20
N ASN A 126 4.88 3.81 -18.07
CA ASN A 126 5.07 2.43 -18.48
C ASN A 126 3.72 1.74 -18.75
N ALA A 127 3.34 1.66 -20.03
CA ALA A 127 2.10 1.02 -20.45
C ALA A 127 2.13 -0.51 -20.34
N LYS A 128 3.33 -1.12 -20.27
CA LYS A 128 3.53 -2.57 -20.32
C LYS A 128 3.83 -3.17 -18.94
N ALA A 129 3.91 -2.34 -17.88
CA ALA A 129 4.15 -2.82 -16.53
C ALA A 129 3.02 -3.76 -16.10
N ARG A 130 3.38 -4.90 -15.53
CA ARG A 130 2.44 -5.86 -14.95
C ARG A 130 2.30 -5.58 -13.45
N LEU A 131 1.20 -6.04 -12.87
CA LEU A 131 0.94 -5.85 -11.45
C LEU A 131 2.05 -6.46 -10.57
N CYS A 132 2.61 -7.59 -10.99
CA CYS A 132 3.73 -8.25 -10.31
C CYS A 132 5.08 -7.51 -10.40
N ASP A 133 5.23 -6.60 -11.35
CA ASP A 133 6.48 -5.84 -11.56
C ASP A 133 6.49 -4.54 -10.74
N VAL A 134 5.39 -4.26 -10.03
CA VAL A 134 5.23 -3.04 -9.24
C VAL A 134 5.84 -3.26 -7.86
N ASP A 135 6.99 -2.66 -7.65
CA ASP A 135 7.68 -2.58 -6.38
C ASP A 135 7.80 -1.11 -5.92
N LYS A 136 8.51 -0.89 -4.83
CA LYS A 136 8.78 0.46 -4.33
C LYS A 136 9.55 1.31 -5.34
N ASP A 137 10.55 0.72 -6.00
CA ASP A 137 11.42 1.43 -6.95
C ASP A 137 10.63 1.86 -8.19
N PHE A 138 9.70 1.03 -8.67
CA PHE A 138 8.78 1.38 -9.74
C PHE A 138 7.91 2.60 -9.38
N LEU A 139 7.38 2.64 -8.15
CA LEU A 139 6.53 3.74 -7.70
C LEU A 139 7.32 5.02 -7.44
N ASP A 140 8.52 4.92 -6.90
CA ASP A 140 9.45 6.06 -6.75
C ASP A 140 9.86 6.60 -8.14
N GLY A 141 10.14 5.71 -9.11
CA GLY A 141 10.41 6.08 -10.49
C GLY A 141 9.22 6.79 -11.16
N PHE A 142 7.98 6.37 -10.87
CA PHE A 142 6.78 7.07 -11.33
C PHE A 142 6.70 8.49 -10.76
N VAL A 143 7.03 8.68 -9.49
CA VAL A 143 7.06 10.02 -8.86
C VAL A 143 8.09 10.92 -9.53
N GLU A 144 9.30 10.43 -9.77
CA GLU A 144 10.35 11.19 -10.45
C GLU A 144 9.96 11.53 -11.90
N PHE A 145 9.38 10.57 -12.63
CA PHE A 145 8.82 10.84 -13.95
C PHE A 145 7.78 11.96 -13.91
N MET A 146 6.88 11.95 -12.92
CA MET A 146 5.85 12.98 -12.79
C MET A 146 6.40 14.37 -12.47
N LYS A 147 7.49 14.47 -11.71
CA LYS A 147 8.18 15.76 -11.45
C LYS A 147 8.69 16.42 -12.75
N GLY A 148 9.11 15.60 -13.72
CA GLY A 148 9.54 16.07 -15.04
C GLY A 148 8.40 16.43 -16.00
N GLN A 149 7.15 16.05 -15.69
CA GLN A 149 6.01 16.27 -16.58
C GLN A 149 5.36 17.65 -16.37
N LYS A 150 4.80 18.18 -17.46
CA LYS A 150 4.05 19.44 -17.46
C LYS A 150 2.58 19.20 -17.80
N ALA A 151 1.71 19.98 -17.19
CA ALA A 151 0.29 19.98 -17.51
C ALA A 151 0.06 20.42 -18.97
N ARG A 152 -0.78 19.69 -19.71
CA ARG A 152 -0.97 19.91 -21.16
C ARG A 152 -1.45 21.32 -21.47
N ARG A 153 -2.39 21.84 -20.66
CA ARG A 153 -3.04 23.14 -20.90
C ARG A 153 -2.19 24.32 -20.47
N THR A 154 -1.65 24.26 -19.25
CA THR A 154 -0.93 25.38 -18.62
C THR A 154 0.58 25.37 -18.88
N LYS A 155 1.13 24.26 -19.38
CA LYS A 155 2.58 24.04 -19.56
C LYS A 155 3.41 24.16 -18.27
N VAL A 156 2.75 24.26 -17.12
CA VAL A 156 3.37 24.32 -15.80
C VAL A 156 3.65 22.90 -15.28
N PRO A 157 4.75 22.67 -14.53
CA PRO A 157 5.00 21.39 -13.86
C PRO A 157 3.84 21.00 -12.94
N PHE A 158 3.62 19.70 -12.76
CA PHE A 158 2.60 19.24 -11.84
C PHE A 158 2.95 19.64 -10.40
N ALA A 159 1.96 20.18 -9.67
CA ALA A 159 2.11 20.44 -8.25
C ALA A 159 2.35 19.13 -7.47
N LYS A 160 3.15 19.20 -6.40
CA LYS A 160 3.46 18.06 -5.51
C LYS A 160 2.20 17.33 -5.05
N LYS A 161 1.14 18.06 -4.69
CA LYS A 161 -0.16 17.51 -4.31
C LYS A 161 -0.81 16.69 -5.43
N THR A 162 -0.70 17.14 -6.68
CA THR A 162 -1.23 16.42 -7.85
C THR A 162 -0.48 15.09 -8.05
N ILE A 163 0.84 15.12 -7.92
CA ILE A 163 1.69 13.91 -8.01
C ILE A 163 1.30 12.92 -6.92
N SER A 164 1.19 13.38 -5.66
CA SER A 164 0.76 12.55 -4.52
C SER A 164 -0.65 11.98 -4.72
N ASN A 165 -1.57 12.72 -5.34
CA ASN A 165 -2.92 12.24 -5.63
C ASN A 165 -2.92 11.16 -6.71
N TYR A 166 -2.15 11.30 -7.79
CA TYR A 166 -2.05 10.27 -8.84
C TYR A 166 -1.38 9.00 -8.32
N LEU A 167 -0.33 9.14 -7.52
CA LEU A 167 0.26 8.00 -6.81
C LEU A 167 -0.76 7.33 -5.88
N GLY A 168 -1.58 8.13 -5.17
CA GLY A 168 -2.64 7.64 -4.30
C GLY A 168 -3.66 6.76 -5.02
N VAL A 169 -4.01 7.10 -6.28
CA VAL A 169 -4.89 6.25 -7.11
C VAL A 169 -4.24 4.89 -7.37
N ILE A 170 -2.95 4.87 -7.72
CA ILE A 170 -2.24 3.61 -7.97
C ILE A 170 -2.18 2.77 -6.68
N ILE A 171 -1.81 3.37 -5.55
CA ILE A 171 -1.75 2.69 -4.25
C ILE A 171 -3.12 2.11 -3.86
N THR A 172 -4.21 2.83 -4.12
CA THR A 172 -5.56 2.34 -3.81
C THR A 172 -5.96 1.17 -4.72
N ALA A 173 -5.58 1.21 -5.99
CA ALA A 173 -5.78 0.08 -6.90
C ALA A 173 -4.93 -1.14 -6.50
N LEU A 174 -3.73 -0.94 -5.95
CA LEU A 174 -2.90 -2.02 -5.39
C LEU A 174 -3.49 -2.59 -4.09
N ASN A 175 -4.17 -1.79 -3.24
CA ASN A 175 -4.93 -2.31 -2.10
C ASN A 175 -6.04 -3.25 -2.58
N MET A 176 -6.79 -2.86 -3.61
CA MET A 176 -7.80 -3.75 -4.22
C MET A 176 -7.18 -5.07 -4.72
N ALA A 177 -5.93 -5.05 -5.20
CA ALA A 177 -5.24 -6.26 -5.62
C ALA A 177 -4.86 -7.17 -4.43
N VAL A 178 -4.61 -6.59 -3.26
CA VAL A 178 -4.40 -7.35 -2.01
C VAL A 178 -5.73 -7.89 -1.50
N ASP A 179 -6.79 -7.08 -1.53
CA ASP A 179 -8.15 -7.51 -1.11
C ASP A 179 -8.70 -8.65 -1.98
N ASP A 180 -8.34 -8.68 -3.27
CA ASP A 180 -8.71 -9.74 -4.23
C ASP A 180 -7.71 -10.93 -4.23
N ASP A 181 -6.79 -11.02 -3.29
CA ASP A 181 -5.75 -12.06 -3.18
C ASP A 181 -4.86 -12.20 -4.44
N VAL A 182 -4.71 -11.12 -5.21
CA VAL A 182 -3.83 -11.07 -6.40
C VAL A 182 -2.41 -10.74 -6.02
N LEU A 183 -2.24 -9.85 -5.04
CA LEU A 183 -0.96 -9.50 -4.42
C LEU A 183 -0.99 -9.85 -2.93
N SER A 184 0.13 -10.32 -2.39
CA SER A 184 0.27 -10.60 -0.96
C SER A 184 0.45 -9.34 -0.10
N VAL A 185 1.07 -8.31 -0.65
CA VAL A 185 1.37 -7.04 0.03
C VAL A 185 1.30 -5.89 -0.97
N ASN A 186 0.81 -4.73 -0.53
CA ASN A 186 0.86 -3.51 -1.33
C ASN A 186 2.22 -2.83 -1.20
N PRO A 187 3.04 -2.74 -2.27
CA PRO A 187 4.34 -2.07 -2.24
C PRO A 187 4.24 -0.56 -1.97
N GLY A 188 3.10 0.05 -2.27
CA GLY A 188 2.84 1.47 -2.03
C GLY A 188 2.80 1.87 -0.56
N LEU A 189 2.64 0.92 0.38
CA LEU A 189 2.70 1.18 1.81
C LEU A 189 4.11 1.59 2.28
N ALA A 190 5.15 1.26 1.52
CA ALA A 190 6.53 1.63 1.83
C ALA A 190 6.88 3.07 1.40
N ILE A 191 5.95 3.82 0.79
CA ILE A 191 6.20 5.17 0.27
C ILE A 191 5.67 6.23 1.25
N ASP A 192 6.52 7.18 1.59
CA ASP A 192 6.11 8.35 2.37
C ASP A 192 5.45 9.40 1.47
N ARG A 193 4.12 9.35 1.40
CA ARG A 193 3.33 10.31 0.64
C ARG A 193 3.37 11.74 1.20
N LYS A 194 3.66 11.91 2.50
CA LYS A 194 3.77 13.24 3.11
C LYS A 194 5.01 13.95 2.60
N ALA A 195 6.14 13.24 2.52
CA ALA A 195 7.37 13.77 1.93
C ALA A 195 7.18 14.20 0.46
N ILE A 196 6.38 13.46 -0.32
CA ILE A 196 6.07 13.81 -1.72
C ILE A 196 5.18 15.06 -1.80
N CYS A 197 4.17 15.17 -0.92
CA CYS A 197 3.20 16.27 -0.93
C CYS A 197 3.82 17.61 -0.50
N GLY A 198 4.85 17.55 0.37
CA GLY A 198 5.44 18.73 1.01
C GLY A 198 4.52 19.32 2.10
N GLU A 199 4.94 20.45 2.65
CA GLU A 199 4.17 21.15 3.66
C GLU A 199 2.86 21.71 3.07
N GLU A 200 1.80 21.66 3.88
CA GLU A 200 0.54 22.29 3.51
C GLU A 200 0.70 23.82 3.58
N THR A 201 0.43 24.51 2.48
CA THR A 201 0.31 25.96 2.50
C THR A 201 -0.88 26.36 3.36
N PRO A 202 -0.71 27.29 4.31
CA PRO A 202 -1.82 27.80 5.10
C PRO A 202 -2.90 28.37 4.16
N ARG A 203 -4.16 28.04 4.45
CA ARG A 203 -5.27 28.58 3.67
C ARG A 203 -5.54 30.00 4.13
N GLU A 204 -5.49 30.91 3.19
CA GLU A 204 -5.96 32.26 3.44
C GLU A 204 -7.49 32.28 3.50
N TYR A 205 -8.03 33.05 4.41
CA TYR A 205 -9.47 33.27 4.59
C TYR A 205 -9.74 34.74 4.82
N LEU A 206 -10.89 35.20 4.40
CA LEU A 206 -11.32 36.56 4.65
C LEU A 206 -11.81 36.69 6.09
N THR A 207 -11.34 37.73 6.77
CA THR A 207 -11.86 38.14 8.07
C THR A 207 -13.27 38.77 7.91
N ILE A 208 -14.03 38.85 8.98
CA ILE A 208 -15.36 39.50 8.96
C ILE A 208 -15.27 40.96 8.47
N ASP A 209 -14.22 41.68 8.87
CA ASP A 209 -14.04 43.07 8.46
C ASP A 209 -13.71 43.21 6.97
N GLU A 210 -12.96 42.26 6.41
CA GLU A 210 -12.72 42.21 4.96
C GLU A 210 -14.00 41.86 4.19
N VAL A 211 -14.82 40.95 4.68
CA VAL A 211 -16.13 40.68 4.10
C VAL A 211 -17.06 41.91 4.14
N ARG A 212 -17.03 42.68 5.24
CA ARG A 212 -17.79 43.96 5.33
C ARG A 212 -17.31 44.96 4.28
N LYS A 213 -15.99 45.13 4.14
CA LYS A 213 -15.43 45.99 3.09
C LYS A 213 -15.85 45.54 1.68
N LEU A 214 -15.94 44.21 1.47
CA LEU A 214 -16.37 43.68 0.21
C LEU A 214 -17.86 44.00 -0.10
N ILE A 215 -18.72 44.16 0.94
CA ILE A 215 -20.11 44.57 0.76
C ILE A 215 -20.19 45.99 0.15
N GLU A 216 -19.28 46.88 0.57
CA GLU A 216 -19.24 48.27 0.12
C GLU A 216 -18.50 48.46 -1.22
N ALA A 217 -17.60 47.52 -1.56
CA ALA A 217 -16.79 47.62 -2.77
C ALA A 217 -17.62 47.45 -4.04
N ASP A 218 -17.33 48.23 -5.09
CA ASP A 218 -17.90 48.00 -6.41
C ASP A 218 -17.36 46.75 -7.07
N ALA A 219 -18.23 45.99 -7.72
CA ALA A 219 -17.89 44.79 -8.45
C ALA A 219 -18.42 44.83 -9.89
N PRO A 220 -17.60 44.45 -10.87
CA PRO A 220 -18.00 44.44 -12.29
C PRO A 220 -19.25 43.55 -12.56
N ARG A 221 -19.49 42.56 -11.67
CA ARG A 221 -20.64 41.63 -11.72
C ARG A 221 -21.29 41.58 -10.34
N ALA A 222 -22.40 42.28 -10.19
CA ALA A 222 -23.17 42.33 -8.93
C ALA A 222 -23.73 40.97 -8.53
N ASP A 223 -24.15 40.16 -9.51
CA ASP A 223 -24.66 38.79 -9.30
C ASP A 223 -23.63 37.86 -8.63
N VAL A 224 -22.37 37.92 -9.08
CA VAL A 224 -21.27 37.13 -8.52
C VAL A 224 -20.94 37.60 -7.08
N LYS A 225 -20.93 38.94 -6.85
CA LYS A 225 -20.70 39.49 -5.51
C LYS A 225 -21.79 39.01 -4.53
N ILE A 226 -23.05 39.09 -4.92
CA ILE A 226 -24.19 38.67 -4.08
C ILE A 226 -24.07 37.16 -3.78
N ALA A 227 -23.80 36.33 -4.78
CA ALA A 227 -23.63 34.88 -4.58
C ALA A 227 -22.46 34.57 -3.64
N PHE A 228 -21.34 35.28 -3.77
CA PHE A 228 -20.18 35.12 -2.91
C PHE A 228 -20.48 35.52 -1.46
N LEU A 229 -21.08 36.69 -1.26
CA LEU A 229 -21.47 37.14 0.09
C LEU A 229 -22.48 36.20 0.73
N PHE A 230 -23.48 35.74 -0.05
CA PHE A 230 -24.43 34.74 0.43
C PHE A 230 -23.72 33.46 0.90
N SER A 231 -22.75 32.97 0.13
CA SER A 231 -21.96 31.79 0.53
C SER A 231 -21.14 32.02 1.81
N CYS A 232 -20.59 33.23 1.99
CA CYS A 232 -19.84 33.58 3.21
C CYS A 232 -20.72 33.53 4.46
N PHE A 233 -21.94 34.05 4.37
CA PHE A 233 -22.87 34.08 5.53
C PHE A 233 -23.59 32.77 5.77
N CYS A 234 -23.88 32.00 4.73
CA CYS A 234 -24.59 30.72 4.85
C CYS A 234 -23.67 29.51 4.98
N GLY A 235 -22.35 29.68 4.88
CA GLY A 235 -21.38 28.59 4.91
C GLY A 235 -21.50 27.63 3.71
N LEU A 236 -22.13 28.07 2.64
CA LEU A 236 -22.29 27.27 1.42
C LEU A 236 -21.06 27.39 0.54
N ARG A 237 -20.75 26.29 -0.15
CA ARG A 237 -19.70 26.25 -1.17
C ARG A 237 -20.31 26.57 -2.52
N LEU A 238 -19.78 27.61 -3.16
CA LEU A 238 -20.14 27.94 -4.54
C LEU A 238 -19.62 26.90 -5.54
#